data_9086e816e02094e57b737a3a27303577
#
_entry.id   9086e816e02094e57b737a3a27303577
#
_cell.length_a   1.000
_cell.length_b   1.000
_cell.length_c   1.000
_cell.angle_alpha   90.00
_cell.angle_beta   90.00
_cell.angle_gamma   90.00
#
_symmetry.space_group_name_H-M   'P 1'
#
loop_
_entity.id
_entity.type
_entity.pdbx_description
1 polymer ?
#
loop_
_entity_poly.entity_id
_entity_poly.type
_entity_poly.pdbx_seq_one_letter_code
_entity_poly.pdbx_strand_id
1 'polypeptide(L)'
;MIFSSIATSCDDGFEEVNTNPNDPESVSAALLLPTVIRNSTYEVASLAWGYGNVVMQYSAKIQFTNEDRYNWGPQGDPYGTFYNGLRDIKNIIEIAEESEHDNYKGVALVMKSWMFHIMTDAYGQLPYTEATLAKDQVNLPAFDSQETIYTGIIADLTLANELLDPAKTSISGDILFNGDIMKWKKFANSLLLRIHMRLSDRVNPASAMQAILNNPSNFPVMESNEDNAAVQYLSDLPNQQPLYTTRSGSFDEYRLSENMEGILKSLNDNRLYAYAQPTTDSDASLVGAYDDYQGVPNGLADEEALQYSPSGDPEKGGSNFISRLGLMFSCSACNSLASPIAAQTVLMSYSELQFILAEARERNFINSGSAEEYYMEGINSSFNYYADRLNVGGYSEIVDVISPEASIN
;
A
#
# COMPACT_ATOMS: atom_id res chain seq x y z
N MET A 1 37.56 -50.28 47.87
CA MET A 1 37.87 -49.96 46.46
C MET A 1 36.66 -49.32 45.82
N ILE A 2 36.69 -47.99 45.66
CA ILE A 2 35.62 -47.25 44.99
C ILE A 2 36.06 -47.09 43.52
N PHE A 3 35.32 -47.74 42.60
CA PHE A 3 35.51 -47.53 41.19
C PHE A 3 34.79 -46.24 40.77
N SER A 4 35.56 -45.20 40.48
CA SER A 4 35.05 -44.00 39.84
C SER A 4 35.04 -44.24 38.33
N SER A 5 33.86 -44.43 37.75
CA SER A 5 33.67 -44.47 36.30
C SER A 5 33.71 -43.01 35.77
N ILE A 6 34.76 -42.69 35.04
CA ILE A 6 34.83 -41.47 34.26
C ILE A 6 33.95 -41.68 33.03
N ALA A 7 32.77 -41.03 32.96
CA ALA A 7 32.01 -40.90 31.75
C ALA A 7 32.64 -39.80 30.91
N THR A 8 33.39 -40.18 29.88
CA THR A 8 33.75 -39.27 28.81
C THR A 8 32.52 -39.03 27.93
N SER A 9 31.92 -37.87 28.04
CA SER A 9 30.94 -37.37 27.08
C SER A 9 31.67 -37.12 25.76
N CYS A 10 31.20 -37.75 24.68
CA CYS A 10 31.67 -37.41 23.33
C CYS A 10 31.03 -36.07 22.97
N ASP A 11 31.77 -34.99 23.14
CA ASP A 11 31.33 -33.62 22.82
C ASP A 11 32.06 -33.13 21.54
N ASP A 12 32.87 -34.00 20.92
CA ASP A 12 33.56 -33.68 19.67
C ASP A 12 32.60 -33.77 18.47
N GLY A 13 32.39 -32.66 17.79
CA GLY A 13 31.70 -32.60 16.51
C GLY A 13 30.20 -32.14 16.59
N PHE A 14 29.67 -31.83 17.78
CA PHE A 14 28.27 -31.33 17.88
C PHE A 14 28.08 -29.98 17.21
N GLU A 15 29.10 -29.14 17.14
CA GLU A 15 29.05 -27.87 16.43
C GLU A 15 29.01 -28.07 14.92
N GLU A 16 29.78 -29.00 14.37
CA GLU A 16 29.78 -29.32 12.94
C GLU A 16 28.50 -30.04 12.47
N VAL A 17 27.91 -30.88 13.32
CA VAL A 17 26.66 -31.60 13.00
C VAL A 17 25.42 -30.69 13.09
N ASN A 18 25.48 -29.63 13.91
CA ASN A 18 24.40 -28.66 14.03
C ASN A 18 24.52 -27.46 13.06
N THR A 19 25.61 -27.34 12.31
CA THR A 19 25.68 -26.37 11.21
C THR A 19 24.98 -26.98 10.01
N ASN A 20 23.81 -26.44 9.67
CA ASN A 20 23.12 -26.83 8.43
C ASN A 20 23.97 -26.33 7.25
N PRO A 21 24.57 -27.24 6.43
CA PRO A 21 25.43 -26.82 5.32
C PRO A 21 24.64 -26.06 4.21
N ASN A 22 23.32 -26.01 4.31
CA ASN A 22 22.45 -25.25 3.40
C ASN A 22 21.96 -23.94 4.02
N ASP A 23 22.28 -23.63 5.27
CA ASP A 23 22.01 -22.30 5.82
C ASP A 23 23.06 -21.34 5.26
N PRO A 24 22.63 -20.23 4.64
CA PRO A 24 23.58 -19.22 4.19
C PRO A 24 24.40 -18.73 5.40
N GLU A 25 25.71 -18.79 5.31
CA GLU A 25 26.66 -18.33 6.37
C GLU A 25 26.48 -16.84 6.70
N SER A 26 25.83 -16.08 5.78
CA SER A 26 25.38 -14.71 6.00
C SER A 26 24.13 -14.41 5.20
N VAL A 27 23.17 -13.73 5.81
CA VAL A 27 21.99 -13.21 5.11
C VAL A 27 22.37 -11.89 4.44
N SER A 28 22.17 -11.77 3.13
CA SER A 28 22.44 -10.54 2.41
C SER A 28 21.21 -9.58 2.41
N ALA A 29 21.46 -8.28 2.29
CA ALA A 29 20.41 -7.27 2.13
C ALA A 29 19.48 -7.58 0.94
N ALA A 30 20.02 -8.14 -0.15
CA ALA A 30 19.29 -8.56 -1.34
C ALA A 30 18.25 -9.66 -1.09
N LEU A 31 18.44 -10.50 -0.08
CA LEU A 31 17.47 -11.54 0.29
C LEU A 31 16.40 -11.03 1.26
N LEU A 32 16.72 -10.07 2.10
CA LEU A 32 15.78 -9.51 3.08
C LEU A 32 14.82 -8.50 2.44
N LEU A 33 15.32 -7.62 1.56
CA LEU A 33 14.56 -6.52 0.98
C LEU A 33 13.25 -6.94 0.30
N PRO A 34 13.21 -7.94 -0.61
CA PRO A 34 11.96 -8.35 -1.25
C PRO A 34 10.93 -8.89 -0.26
N THR A 35 11.38 -9.57 0.80
CA THR A 35 10.48 -10.09 1.83
C THR A 35 9.82 -8.96 2.62
N VAL A 36 10.59 -7.94 2.99
CA VAL A 36 10.06 -6.75 3.68
C VAL A 36 9.03 -6.03 2.82
N ILE A 37 9.40 -5.70 1.57
CA ILE A 37 8.51 -4.99 0.66
C ILE A 37 7.23 -5.80 0.43
N ARG A 38 7.36 -7.09 0.09
CA ARG A 38 6.23 -7.96 -0.18
C ARG A 38 5.27 -8.05 1.01
N ASN A 39 5.77 -8.41 2.18
CA ASN A 39 4.91 -8.67 3.34
C ASN A 39 4.21 -7.40 3.81
N SER A 40 4.90 -6.26 3.86
CA SER A 40 4.29 -4.99 4.26
C SER A 40 3.27 -4.48 3.25
N THR A 41 3.49 -4.66 1.95
CA THR A 41 2.51 -4.28 0.91
C THR A 41 1.30 -5.19 0.88
N TYR A 42 1.45 -6.49 1.11
CA TYR A 42 0.35 -7.43 1.25
C TYR A 42 -0.54 -7.09 2.46
N GLU A 43 0.08 -6.73 3.58
CA GLU A 43 -0.65 -6.29 4.78
C GLU A 43 -1.51 -5.06 4.49
N VAL A 44 -0.93 -4.04 3.85
CA VAL A 44 -1.66 -2.81 3.50
C VAL A 44 -2.78 -3.11 2.49
N ALA A 45 -2.54 -3.96 1.50
CA ALA A 45 -3.59 -4.35 0.54
C ALA A 45 -4.75 -5.07 1.24
N SER A 46 -4.45 -5.96 2.19
CA SER A 46 -5.46 -6.67 2.98
C SER A 46 -6.28 -5.72 3.86
N LEU A 47 -5.61 -4.79 4.53
CA LEU A 47 -6.27 -3.77 5.36
C LEU A 47 -7.12 -2.80 4.53
N ALA A 48 -6.62 -2.36 3.39
CA ALA A 48 -7.38 -1.49 2.49
C ALA A 48 -8.65 -2.18 1.99
N TRP A 49 -8.55 -3.45 1.62
CA TRP A 49 -9.68 -4.24 1.14
C TRP A 49 -10.71 -4.50 2.25
N GLY A 50 -10.27 -5.13 3.34
CA GLY A 50 -11.17 -5.61 4.39
C GLY A 50 -11.74 -4.51 5.27
N TYR A 51 -11.07 -3.35 5.30
CA TYR A 51 -11.34 -2.33 6.30
C TYR A 51 -11.40 -0.92 5.71
N GLY A 52 -10.31 -0.46 5.11
CA GLY A 52 -10.18 0.93 4.67
C GLY A 52 -11.25 1.33 3.66
N ASN A 53 -11.50 0.53 2.64
CA ASN A 53 -12.51 0.81 1.62
C ASN A 53 -13.94 0.82 2.17
N VAL A 54 -14.22 -0.06 3.15
CA VAL A 54 -15.54 -0.12 3.80
C VAL A 54 -15.76 1.11 4.69
N VAL A 55 -14.75 1.48 5.50
CA VAL A 55 -14.81 2.64 6.39
C VAL A 55 -14.91 3.94 5.61
N MET A 56 -14.22 4.03 4.47
CA MET A 56 -14.31 5.18 3.54
C MET A 56 -15.56 5.14 2.66
N GLN A 57 -16.39 4.10 2.78
CA GLN A 57 -17.61 3.91 1.98
C GLN A 57 -17.33 3.86 0.47
N TYR A 58 -16.19 3.29 0.07
CA TYR A 58 -15.92 2.95 -1.34
C TYR A 58 -16.54 1.61 -1.70
N SER A 59 -16.59 0.69 -0.74
CA SER A 59 -17.31 -0.57 -0.81
C SER A 59 -18.29 -0.70 0.36
N ALA A 60 -19.28 -1.58 0.20
CA ALA A 60 -20.23 -1.96 1.24
C ALA A 60 -20.23 -3.48 1.39
N LYS A 61 -20.65 -3.99 2.55
CA LYS A 61 -20.77 -5.44 2.80
C LYS A 61 -22.21 -5.88 2.76
N ILE A 62 -22.45 -7.05 2.15
CA ILE A 62 -23.80 -7.67 2.08
C ILE A 62 -23.99 -8.76 3.14
N GLN A 63 -22.96 -9.07 3.92
CA GLN A 63 -23.00 -9.95 5.11
C GLN A 63 -21.78 -9.66 6.00
N PHE A 64 -21.83 -10.05 7.27
CA PHE A 64 -20.77 -9.77 8.25
C PHE A 64 -20.43 -8.28 8.30
N THR A 65 -21.45 -7.44 8.47
CA THR A 65 -21.39 -5.99 8.27
C THR A 65 -20.79 -5.21 9.45
N ASN A 66 -20.07 -5.85 10.37
CA ASN A 66 -19.53 -5.18 11.55
C ASN A 66 -18.63 -4.00 11.20
N GLU A 67 -17.70 -4.17 10.25
CA GLU A 67 -16.78 -3.10 9.82
C GLU A 67 -17.55 -1.96 9.15
N ASP A 68 -18.53 -2.29 8.32
CA ASP A 68 -19.40 -1.34 7.61
C ASP A 68 -20.27 -0.51 8.57
N ARG A 69 -20.60 -1.07 9.74
CA ARG A 69 -21.35 -0.42 10.81
C ARG A 69 -20.48 0.26 11.85
N TYR A 70 -19.18 0.38 11.60
CA TYR A 70 -18.19 0.89 12.56
C TYR A 70 -18.20 0.15 13.91
N ASN A 71 -18.61 -1.11 13.92
CA ASN A 71 -18.58 -1.99 15.09
C ASN A 71 -17.33 -2.87 15.02
N TRP A 72 -16.23 -2.33 15.49
CA TRP A 72 -14.91 -2.93 15.34
C TRP A 72 -14.58 -3.80 16.54
N GLY A 73 -14.39 -5.08 16.28
CA GLY A 73 -13.73 -6.00 17.19
C GLY A 73 -12.21 -5.93 17.02
N PRO A 74 -11.45 -6.89 17.58
CA PRO A 74 -10.04 -7.05 17.29
C PRO A 74 -9.84 -7.25 15.79
N GLN A 75 -9.05 -6.37 15.18
CA GLN A 75 -8.76 -6.42 13.75
C GLN A 75 -7.41 -7.08 13.49
N GLY A 76 -7.26 -7.60 12.27
CA GLY A 76 -5.97 -8.04 11.73
C GLY A 76 -4.96 -6.89 11.85
N ASP A 77 -3.78 -7.23 12.28
CA ASP A 77 -2.85 -6.32 12.92
C ASP A 77 -1.64 -6.06 12.03
N PRO A 78 -1.51 -4.87 11.41
CA PRO A 78 -0.28 -4.52 10.70
C PRO A 78 0.91 -4.41 11.66
N TYR A 79 0.66 -4.23 12.96
CA TYR A 79 1.69 -4.09 13.98
C TYR A 79 2.69 -5.27 13.96
N GLY A 80 2.19 -6.51 14.05
CA GLY A 80 3.05 -7.70 14.05
C GLY A 80 3.83 -7.86 12.75
N THR A 81 3.17 -7.73 11.61
CA THR A 81 3.80 -7.82 10.28
C THR A 81 4.86 -6.74 10.09
N PHE A 82 4.57 -5.51 10.49
CA PHE A 82 5.50 -4.39 10.32
C PHE A 82 6.70 -4.48 11.26
N TYR A 83 6.53 -4.84 12.54
CA TYR A 83 7.69 -5.03 13.43
C TYR A 83 8.58 -6.20 13.03
N ASN A 84 8.02 -7.26 12.46
CA ASN A 84 8.82 -8.31 11.83
C ASN A 84 9.62 -7.77 10.65
N GLY A 85 9.01 -6.98 9.77
CA GLY A 85 9.70 -6.30 8.68
C GLY A 85 10.76 -5.30 9.17
N LEU A 86 10.47 -4.53 10.22
CA LEU A 86 11.42 -3.58 10.82
C LEU A 86 12.66 -4.25 11.41
N ARG A 87 12.52 -5.48 11.93
CA ARG A 87 13.71 -6.27 12.34
C ARG A 87 14.60 -6.60 11.13
N ASP A 88 14.01 -6.96 10.00
CA ASP A 88 14.76 -7.23 8.77
C ASP A 88 15.35 -5.94 8.18
N ILE A 89 14.63 -4.81 8.27
CA ILE A 89 15.16 -3.47 7.93
C ILE A 89 16.39 -3.12 8.78
N LYS A 90 16.36 -3.38 10.10
CA LYS A 90 17.52 -3.18 10.98
C LYS A 90 18.70 -4.00 10.47
N ASN A 91 18.50 -5.28 10.17
CA ASN A 91 19.57 -6.14 9.64
C ASN A 91 20.10 -5.61 8.28
N ILE A 92 19.24 -5.11 7.39
CA ILE A 92 19.68 -4.49 6.12
C ILE A 92 20.55 -3.26 6.39
N ILE A 93 20.19 -2.41 7.36
CA ILE A 93 20.97 -1.23 7.73
C ILE A 93 22.34 -1.63 8.28
N GLU A 94 22.40 -2.60 9.20
CA GLU A 94 23.63 -3.11 9.78
C GLU A 94 24.56 -3.68 8.70
N ILE A 95 24.06 -4.54 7.81
CA ILE A 95 24.80 -5.11 6.68
C ILE A 95 25.31 -3.99 5.74
N ALA A 96 24.47 -3.00 5.47
CA ALA A 96 24.84 -1.89 4.60
C ALA A 96 25.91 -0.98 5.22
N GLU A 97 25.89 -0.78 6.54
CA GLU A 97 26.92 -0.04 7.27
C GLU A 97 28.27 -0.78 7.27
N GLU A 98 28.25 -2.09 7.54
CA GLU A 98 29.45 -2.93 7.53
C GLU A 98 30.11 -3.02 6.14
N SER A 99 29.30 -2.98 5.08
CA SER A 99 29.76 -3.08 3.69
C SER A 99 29.92 -1.72 2.97
N GLU A 100 29.67 -0.62 3.67
CA GLU A 100 29.69 0.75 3.12
C GLU A 100 28.74 0.91 1.90
N HIS A 101 27.56 0.25 1.96
CA HIS A 101 26.61 0.20 0.84
C HIS A 101 25.45 1.19 1.04
N ASP A 102 25.71 2.45 0.75
CA ASP A 102 24.79 3.59 0.99
C ASP A 102 23.39 3.40 0.40
N ASN A 103 23.27 2.86 -0.83
CA ASN A 103 21.97 2.70 -1.48
C ASN A 103 21.05 1.71 -0.74
N TYR A 104 21.57 0.59 -0.21
CA TYR A 104 20.76 -0.30 0.63
C TYR A 104 20.33 0.36 1.94
N LYS A 105 21.24 1.12 2.58
CA LYS A 105 20.89 1.88 3.78
C LYS A 105 19.80 2.91 3.49
N GLY A 106 19.93 3.67 2.40
CA GLY A 106 18.93 4.64 1.96
C GLY A 106 17.55 4.02 1.73
N VAL A 107 17.49 2.91 0.98
CA VAL A 107 16.24 2.17 0.72
C VAL A 107 15.61 1.66 2.03
N ALA A 108 16.43 1.10 2.92
CA ALA A 108 15.95 0.60 4.21
C ALA A 108 15.35 1.72 5.08
N LEU A 109 15.98 2.91 5.09
CA LEU A 109 15.45 4.09 5.81
C LEU A 109 14.12 4.59 5.22
N VAL A 110 13.94 4.56 3.89
CA VAL A 110 12.67 4.90 3.25
C VAL A 110 11.58 3.93 3.68
N MET A 111 11.83 2.62 3.60
CA MET A 111 10.86 1.61 4.02
C MET A 111 10.53 1.70 5.52
N LYS A 112 11.53 1.90 6.38
CA LYS A 112 11.35 2.15 7.82
C LYS A 112 10.40 3.31 8.06
N SER A 113 10.65 4.42 7.39
CA SER A 113 9.87 5.66 7.52
C SER A 113 8.42 5.46 7.08
N TRP A 114 8.21 4.80 5.94
CA TRP A 114 6.87 4.49 5.44
C TRP A 114 6.09 3.58 6.40
N MET A 115 6.72 2.53 6.94
CA MET A 115 6.09 1.61 7.88
C MET A 115 5.72 2.30 9.20
N PHE A 116 6.64 3.08 9.79
CA PHE A 116 6.35 3.81 11.02
C PHE A 116 5.32 4.91 10.84
N HIS A 117 5.28 5.57 9.68
CA HIS A 117 4.24 6.55 9.37
C HIS A 117 2.84 5.92 9.43
N ILE A 118 2.63 4.78 8.76
CA ILE A 118 1.33 4.07 8.79
C ILE A 118 0.98 3.63 10.22
N MET A 119 1.95 3.03 10.93
CA MET A 119 1.68 2.53 12.28
C MET A 119 1.38 3.65 13.27
N THR A 120 2.14 4.75 13.26
CA THR A 120 1.88 5.83 14.22
C THR A 120 0.57 6.56 13.92
N ASP A 121 0.14 6.62 12.65
CA ASP A 121 -1.18 7.13 12.29
C ASP A 121 -2.31 6.23 12.78
N ALA A 122 -2.11 4.91 12.79
CA ALA A 122 -3.11 3.95 13.24
C ALA A 122 -3.18 3.83 14.78
N TYR A 123 -2.03 3.85 15.46
CA TYR A 123 -1.93 3.48 16.90
C TYR A 123 -1.48 4.62 17.80
N GLY A 124 -0.98 5.72 17.26
CA GLY A 124 -0.43 6.83 18.04
C GLY A 124 0.99 6.53 18.51
N GLN A 125 1.17 6.38 19.83
CA GLN A 125 2.46 6.07 20.45
C GLN A 125 2.89 4.63 20.14
N LEU A 126 4.19 4.45 19.83
CA LEU A 126 4.79 3.17 19.46
C LEU A 126 6.22 3.07 19.98
N PRO A 127 6.74 1.85 20.21
CA PRO A 127 8.18 1.66 20.30
C PRO A 127 8.86 2.04 18.98
N TYR A 128 9.66 3.12 19.00
CA TYR A 128 10.39 3.62 17.84
C TYR A 128 11.90 3.62 18.07
N THR A 129 12.37 4.33 19.09
CA THR A 129 13.81 4.43 19.40
C THR A 129 14.41 3.14 19.91
N GLU A 130 13.62 2.36 20.65
CA GLU A 130 14.01 1.06 21.19
C GLU A 130 13.43 -0.12 20.39
N ALA A 131 12.84 0.16 19.23
CA ALA A 131 12.28 -0.88 18.37
C ALA A 131 13.38 -1.86 17.91
N THR A 132 13.04 -3.15 17.89
CA THR A 132 13.89 -4.23 17.35
C THR A 132 15.22 -4.45 18.10
N LEU A 133 15.39 -3.94 19.31
CA LEU A 133 16.60 -4.05 20.13
C LEU A 133 16.60 -5.28 21.08
N ALA A 134 15.82 -6.31 20.81
CA ALA A 134 15.76 -7.50 21.68
C ALA A 134 17.12 -8.23 21.82
N LYS A 135 17.95 -8.22 20.78
CA LYS A 135 19.33 -8.74 20.82
C LYS A 135 20.22 -7.93 21.77
N ASP A 136 19.92 -6.65 21.94
CA ASP A 136 20.60 -5.72 22.83
C ASP A 136 20.00 -5.73 24.25
N GLN A 137 19.26 -6.79 24.59
CA GLN A 137 18.58 -7.04 25.88
C GLN A 137 17.42 -6.08 26.18
N VAL A 138 16.92 -5.32 25.21
CA VAL A 138 15.72 -4.48 25.37
C VAL A 138 14.49 -5.33 25.05
N ASN A 139 13.94 -6.02 26.07
CA ASN A 139 12.79 -6.91 25.92
C ASN A 139 11.44 -6.19 26.14
N LEU A 140 11.46 -5.01 26.74
CA LEU A 140 10.29 -4.17 27.01
C LEU A 140 10.57 -2.76 26.50
N PRO A 141 10.51 -2.52 25.18
CA PRO A 141 10.83 -1.23 24.61
C PRO A 141 9.85 -0.15 25.08
N ALA A 142 10.34 1.05 25.31
CA ALA A 142 9.53 2.21 25.65
C ALA A 142 8.67 2.65 24.45
N PHE A 143 7.48 3.18 24.73
CA PHE A 143 6.63 3.81 23.73
C PHE A 143 7.02 5.27 23.57
N ASP A 144 7.41 5.63 22.38
CA ASP A 144 7.73 7.00 21.99
C ASP A 144 6.46 7.78 21.61
N SER A 145 6.49 9.11 21.82
CA SER A 145 5.41 9.98 21.36
C SER A 145 5.36 10.04 19.82
N GLN A 146 4.18 10.35 19.26
CA GLN A 146 4.07 10.62 17.82
C GLN A 146 5.03 11.72 17.34
N GLU A 147 5.24 12.75 18.16
CA GLU A 147 6.19 13.84 17.85
C GLU A 147 7.61 13.31 17.69
N THR A 148 8.07 12.42 18.60
CA THR A 148 9.37 11.77 18.52
C THR A 148 9.46 10.91 17.25
N ILE A 149 8.44 10.12 16.97
CA ILE A 149 8.38 9.23 15.80
C ILE A 149 8.45 10.04 14.50
N TYR A 150 7.63 11.08 14.36
CA TYR A 150 7.64 11.91 13.15
C TYR A 150 8.94 12.70 12.98
N THR A 151 9.56 13.15 14.08
CA THR A 151 10.89 13.76 14.03
C THR A 151 11.93 12.79 13.49
N GLY A 152 11.89 11.53 13.95
CA GLY A 152 12.78 10.48 13.45
C GLY A 152 12.51 10.12 11.99
N ILE A 153 11.25 10.02 11.57
CA ILE A 153 10.87 9.76 10.16
C ILE A 153 11.43 10.85 9.24
N ILE A 154 11.32 12.13 9.61
CA ILE A 154 11.87 13.23 8.81
C ILE A 154 13.40 13.15 8.72
N ALA A 155 14.06 12.83 9.82
CA ALA A 155 15.52 12.65 9.85
C ALA A 155 15.96 11.45 8.98
N ASP A 156 15.28 10.31 9.10
CA ASP A 156 15.56 9.11 8.31
C ASP A 156 15.37 9.36 6.79
N LEU A 157 14.30 10.04 6.38
CA LEU A 157 14.06 10.35 4.97
C LEU A 157 15.05 11.38 4.43
N THR A 158 15.45 12.36 5.24
CA THR A 158 16.48 13.33 4.86
C THR A 158 17.82 12.64 4.64
N LEU A 159 18.21 11.75 5.56
CA LEU A 159 19.43 10.95 5.42
C LEU A 159 19.33 9.98 4.21
N ALA A 160 18.16 9.37 3.99
CA ALA A 160 17.96 8.52 2.82
C ALA A 160 18.17 9.29 1.51
N ASN A 161 17.66 10.53 1.41
CA ASN A 161 17.89 11.36 0.25
C ASN A 161 19.39 11.67 0.02
N GLU A 162 20.19 11.83 1.08
CA GLU A 162 21.64 12.04 0.97
C GLU A 162 22.39 10.79 0.52
N LEU A 163 21.97 9.61 1.00
CA LEU A 163 22.61 8.32 0.74
C LEU A 163 22.32 7.78 -0.66
N LEU A 164 21.07 7.95 -1.13
CA LEU A 164 20.59 7.45 -2.41
C LEU A 164 21.27 8.17 -3.57
N ASP A 165 22.12 7.45 -4.30
CA ASP A 165 22.89 7.96 -5.43
C ASP A 165 22.98 6.91 -6.54
N PRO A 166 22.40 7.16 -7.73
CA PRO A 166 22.50 6.24 -8.86
C PRO A 166 23.93 5.96 -9.34
N ALA A 167 24.89 6.82 -9.00
CA ALA A 167 26.30 6.62 -9.36
C ALA A 167 27.04 5.65 -8.42
N LYS A 168 26.44 5.34 -7.25
CA LYS A 168 26.99 4.38 -6.29
C LYS A 168 26.60 2.94 -6.64
N THR A 169 27.06 2.00 -5.84
CA THR A 169 26.79 0.55 -6.01
C THR A 169 25.27 0.28 -6.12
N SER A 170 24.89 -0.46 -7.16
CA SER A 170 23.51 -0.86 -7.40
C SER A 170 23.00 -1.86 -6.38
N ILE A 171 21.70 -1.91 -6.19
CA ILE A 171 21.01 -2.89 -5.32
C ILE A 171 20.37 -3.99 -6.16
N SER A 172 20.08 -5.12 -5.53
CA SER A 172 19.26 -6.22 -6.07
C SER A 172 18.21 -6.65 -5.05
N GLY A 173 17.24 -7.47 -5.48
CA GLY A 173 16.11 -7.87 -4.63
C GLY A 173 15.05 -6.78 -4.42
N ASP A 174 15.14 -5.67 -5.12
CA ASP A 174 14.13 -4.60 -5.10
C ASP A 174 12.96 -4.94 -6.03
N ILE A 175 11.81 -5.23 -5.45
CA ILE A 175 10.56 -5.52 -6.18
C ILE A 175 9.64 -4.30 -6.32
N LEU A 176 10.06 -3.13 -5.81
CA LEU A 176 9.29 -1.89 -5.93
C LEU A 176 9.68 -1.10 -7.18
N PHE A 177 10.98 -0.89 -7.38
CA PHE A 177 11.53 -0.09 -8.49
C PHE A 177 12.60 -0.82 -9.32
N ASN A 178 12.75 -2.14 -9.12
CA ASN A 178 13.71 -2.98 -9.86
C ASN A 178 15.17 -2.46 -9.78
N GLY A 179 15.55 -1.87 -8.66
CA GLY A 179 16.89 -1.33 -8.40
C GLY A 179 17.12 0.09 -8.90
N ASP A 180 16.10 0.79 -9.37
CA ASP A 180 16.18 2.19 -9.78
C ASP A 180 16.30 3.11 -8.55
N ILE A 181 17.52 3.51 -8.24
CA ILE A 181 17.85 4.37 -7.10
C ILE A 181 17.26 5.77 -7.22
N MET A 182 17.10 6.29 -8.45
CA MET A 182 16.49 7.60 -8.64
C MET A 182 15.01 7.58 -8.26
N LYS A 183 14.27 6.51 -8.57
CA LYS A 183 12.89 6.34 -8.14
C LYS A 183 12.75 6.23 -6.62
N TRP A 184 13.68 5.52 -5.96
CA TRP A 184 13.75 5.51 -4.49
C TRP A 184 13.96 6.90 -3.91
N LYS A 185 14.85 7.70 -4.50
CA LYS A 185 15.12 9.08 -4.08
C LYS A 185 13.89 9.97 -4.28
N LYS A 186 13.21 9.86 -5.44
CA LYS A 186 11.94 10.54 -5.70
C LYS A 186 10.85 10.13 -4.71
N PHE A 187 10.75 8.86 -4.38
CA PHE A 187 9.80 8.37 -3.38
C PHE A 187 10.10 8.93 -1.98
N ALA A 188 11.35 8.93 -1.54
CA ALA A 188 11.77 9.50 -0.26
C ALA A 188 11.35 10.97 -0.12
N ASN A 189 11.61 11.78 -1.14
CA ASN A 189 11.29 13.21 -1.12
C ASN A 189 9.78 13.49 -1.25
N SER A 190 9.07 12.69 -2.04
CA SER A 190 7.61 12.78 -2.14
C SER A 190 6.94 12.38 -0.82
N LEU A 191 7.47 11.35 -0.16
CA LEU A 191 7.03 10.95 1.18
C LEU A 191 7.33 12.03 2.22
N LEU A 192 8.47 12.74 2.15
CA LEU A 192 8.72 13.91 2.99
C LEU A 192 7.65 14.99 2.82
N LEU A 193 7.21 15.27 1.59
CA LEU A 193 6.12 16.23 1.34
C LEU A 193 4.81 15.76 1.96
N ARG A 194 4.47 14.46 1.85
CA ARG A 194 3.31 13.85 2.55
C ARG A 194 3.41 14.06 4.06
N ILE A 195 4.57 13.75 4.65
CA ILE A 195 4.80 13.88 6.10
C ILE A 195 4.66 15.33 6.55
N HIS A 196 5.25 16.29 5.85
CA HIS A 196 5.12 17.69 6.18
C HIS A 196 3.68 18.18 6.08
N MET A 197 2.94 17.78 5.05
CA MET A 197 1.51 18.10 4.93
C MET A 197 0.71 17.46 6.06
N ARG A 198 0.98 16.19 6.41
CA ARG A 198 0.33 15.49 7.52
C ARG A 198 0.49 16.21 8.86
N LEU A 199 1.64 16.86 9.07
CA LEU A 199 1.94 17.61 10.29
C LEU A 199 1.46 19.06 10.26
N SER A 200 0.82 19.53 9.18
CA SER A 200 0.53 20.95 8.94
C SER A 200 -0.34 21.64 10.02
N ASP A 201 -1.16 20.86 10.75
CA ASP A 201 -1.97 21.36 11.84
C ASP A 201 -1.20 21.43 13.19
N ARG A 202 0.02 20.93 13.24
CA ARG A 202 0.90 20.93 14.42
C ARG A 202 2.11 21.85 14.24
N VAL A 203 2.70 21.82 13.04
CA VAL A 203 3.90 22.58 12.69
C VAL A 203 3.69 23.20 11.32
N ASN A 204 4.01 24.48 11.15
CA ASN A 204 3.93 25.13 9.83
C ASN A 204 4.95 24.50 8.87
N PRO A 205 4.52 23.81 7.80
CA PRO A 205 5.38 23.06 6.90
C PRO A 205 6.02 23.92 5.79
N ALA A 206 5.65 25.19 5.68
CA ALA A 206 5.97 26.04 4.51
C ALA A 206 7.47 26.07 4.20
N SER A 207 8.32 26.33 5.21
CA SER A 207 9.77 26.41 5.01
C SER A 207 10.36 25.08 4.50
N ALA A 208 9.92 23.96 5.07
CA ALA A 208 10.43 22.64 4.71
C ALA A 208 9.97 22.20 3.30
N MET A 209 8.67 22.33 3.01
CA MET A 209 8.13 21.98 1.69
C MET A 209 8.73 22.83 0.58
N GLN A 210 8.85 24.15 0.82
CA GLN A 210 9.44 25.07 -0.15
C GLN A 210 10.93 24.78 -0.38
N ALA A 211 11.69 24.36 0.66
CA ALA A 211 13.09 23.99 0.51
C ALA A 211 13.28 22.75 -0.39
N ILE A 212 12.40 21.76 -0.27
CA ILE A 212 12.38 20.59 -1.14
C ILE A 212 12.14 21.02 -2.60
N LEU A 213 11.06 21.77 -2.85
CA LEU A 213 10.63 22.13 -4.20
C LEU A 213 11.55 23.15 -4.89
N ASN A 214 12.26 23.98 -4.14
CA ASN A 214 13.24 24.93 -4.70
C ASN A 214 14.57 24.29 -5.12
N ASN A 215 14.79 23.03 -4.77
CA ASN A 215 16.04 22.35 -5.04
C ASN A 215 15.82 20.96 -5.67
N PRO A 216 15.17 20.90 -6.86
CA PRO A 216 14.80 19.63 -7.48
C PRO A 216 16.00 18.75 -7.87
N SER A 217 17.19 19.34 -8.05
CA SER A 217 18.40 18.57 -8.32
C SER A 217 18.85 17.72 -7.12
N ASN A 218 18.68 18.24 -5.91
CA ASN A 218 19.03 17.52 -4.68
C ASN A 218 17.85 16.77 -4.08
N PHE A 219 16.63 17.28 -4.26
CA PHE A 219 15.39 16.69 -3.76
C PHE A 219 14.42 16.42 -4.94
N PRO A 220 14.77 15.51 -5.86
CA PRO A 220 13.85 15.12 -6.91
C PRO A 220 12.60 14.47 -6.30
N VAL A 221 11.43 14.81 -6.84
CA VAL A 221 10.13 14.22 -6.45
C VAL A 221 9.54 13.44 -7.62
N MET A 222 8.47 12.70 -7.41
CA MET A 222 7.77 12.00 -8.49
C MET A 222 7.30 12.98 -9.58
N GLU A 223 7.47 12.62 -10.86
CA GLU A 223 7.17 13.46 -12.01
C GLU A 223 6.08 12.88 -12.92
N SER A 224 5.78 11.60 -12.78
CA SER A 224 4.73 10.90 -13.54
C SER A 224 4.30 9.61 -12.84
N ASN A 225 3.29 8.93 -13.40
CA ASN A 225 2.86 7.60 -12.94
C ASN A 225 3.94 6.53 -13.01
N GLU A 226 4.99 6.73 -13.83
CA GLU A 226 6.14 5.82 -13.90
C GLU A 226 6.96 5.83 -12.61
N ASP A 227 6.86 6.90 -11.81
CA ASP A 227 7.52 7.04 -10.51
C ASP A 227 6.66 6.53 -9.35
N ASN A 228 5.44 6.04 -9.59
CA ASN A 228 4.58 5.51 -8.54
C ASN A 228 5.31 4.45 -7.71
N ALA A 229 5.32 4.64 -6.39
CA ALA A 229 5.78 3.62 -5.46
C ALA A 229 4.70 2.53 -5.35
N ALA A 230 4.75 1.57 -6.27
CA ALA A 230 3.73 0.55 -6.44
C ALA A 230 4.34 -0.82 -6.74
N VAL A 231 3.92 -1.85 -5.98
CA VAL A 231 4.36 -3.23 -6.21
C VAL A 231 3.53 -3.85 -7.31
N GLN A 232 4.19 -4.27 -8.39
CA GLN A 232 3.59 -5.02 -9.48
C GLN A 232 3.47 -6.50 -9.10
N TYR A 233 2.28 -7.04 -9.22
CA TYR A 233 2.04 -8.47 -9.05
C TYR A 233 2.41 -9.27 -10.30
N LEU A 234 2.67 -10.57 -10.12
CA LEU A 234 3.07 -11.50 -11.17
C LEU A 234 1.94 -12.47 -11.51
N SER A 235 2.06 -13.16 -12.64
CA SER A 235 1.08 -14.16 -13.10
C SER A 235 1.02 -15.41 -12.22
N ASP A 236 2.12 -15.72 -11.51
CA ASP A 236 2.30 -16.98 -10.82
C ASP A 236 2.35 -16.82 -9.30
N LEU A 237 1.84 -17.84 -8.58
CA LEU A 237 1.98 -17.93 -7.13
C LEU A 237 3.47 -18.00 -6.72
N PRO A 238 3.83 -17.43 -5.58
CA PRO A 238 2.97 -16.78 -4.57
C PRO A 238 2.83 -15.28 -4.76
N ASN A 239 3.19 -14.71 -5.90
CA ASN A 239 3.33 -13.28 -6.14
C ASN A 239 2.18 -12.68 -6.96
N GLN A 240 1.05 -13.36 -7.03
CA GLN A 240 -0.18 -12.86 -7.63
C GLN A 240 -0.84 -11.79 -6.73
N GLN A 241 -1.71 -11.00 -7.33
CA GLN A 241 -2.54 -10.05 -6.60
C GLN A 241 -3.34 -10.80 -5.50
N PRO A 242 -3.32 -10.33 -4.23
CA PRO A 242 -3.89 -11.07 -3.10
C PRO A 242 -5.35 -11.45 -3.24
N LEU A 243 -6.18 -10.58 -3.83
CA LEU A 243 -7.61 -10.83 -4.02
C LEU A 243 -7.89 -11.87 -5.11
N TYR A 244 -6.97 -12.02 -6.08
CA TYR A 244 -7.11 -12.96 -7.19
C TYR A 244 -7.29 -14.40 -6.73
N THR A 245 -6.65 -14.80 -5.64
CA THR A 245 -6.73 -16.14 -5.06
C THR A 245 -7.78 -16.28 -3.96
N THR A 246 -8.51 -15.20 -3.65
CA THR A 246 -9.57 -15.21 -2.64
C THR A 246 -10.72 -16.11 -3.08
N ARG A 247 -11.37 -16.77 -2.12
CA ARG A 247 -12.59 -17.55 -2.40
C ARG A 247 -13.70 -16.62 -2.88
N SER A 248 -14.51 -17.08 -3.85
CA SER A 248 -15.61 -16.29 -4.37
C SER A 248 -16.57 -15.80 -3.27
N GLY A 249 -16.90 -16.64 -2.29
CA GLY A 249 -17.75 -16.25 -1.17
C GLY A 249 -17.20 -15.07 -0.37
N SER A 250 -15.90 -15.04 -0.09
CA SER A 250 -15.28 -13.91 0.64
C SER A 250 -15.17 -12.66 -0.23
N PHE A 251 -15.01 -12.79 -1.53
CA PHE A 251 -15.04 -11.65 -2.45
C PHE A 251 -16.46 -11.10 -2.61
N ASP A 252 -17.45 -11.98 -2.77
CA ASP A 252 -18.84 -11.61 -2.98
C ASP A 252 -19.52 -10.97 -1.75
N GLU A 253 -18.87 -10.94 -0.59
CA GLU A 253 -19.30 -10.13 0.55
C GLU A 253 -19.19 -8.64 0.29
N TYR A 254 -18.31 -8.22 -0.62
CA TYR A 254 -18.03 -6.82 -0.93
C TYR A 254 -18.69 -6.41 -2.25
N ARG A 255 -19.29 -5.24 -2.25
CA ARG A 255 -19.98 -4.63 -3.37
C ARG A 255 -19.59 -3.17 -3.52
N LEU A 256 -19.86 -2.58 -4.68
CA LEU A 256 -19.82 -1.12 -4.83
C LEU A 256 -20.74 -0.49 -3.77
N SER A 257 -20.29 0.56 -3.09
CA SER A 257 -21.16 1.30 -2.19
C SER A 257 -22.08 2.27 -2.96
N GLU A 258 -23.27 2.51 -2.44
CA GLU A 258 -24.20 3.52 -2.95
C GLU A 258 -23.58 4.93 -2.93
N ASN A 259 -22.78 5.24 -1.90
CA ASN A 259 -22.09 6.52 -1.81
C ASN A 259 -21.07 6.71 -2.93
N MET A 260 -20.24 5.71 -3.18
CA MET A 260 -19.25 5.77 -4.26
C MET A 260 -19.92 5.84 -5.63
N GLU A 261 -20.95 5.03 -5.85
CA GLU A 261 -21.78 5.07 -7.06
C GLU A 261 -22.36 6.47 -7.29
N GLY A 262 -23.03 7.02 -6.27
CA GLY A 262 -23.69 8.34 -6.35
C GLY A 262 -22.71 9.47 -6.66
N ILE A 263 -21.51 9.47 -6.04
CA ILE A 263 -20.46 10.45 -6.31
C ILE A 263 -20.00 10.34 -7.77
N LEU A 264 -19.61 9.14 -8.21
CA LEU A 264 -19.10 8.94 -9.56
C LEU A 264 -20.12 9.30 -10.64
N LYS A 265 -21.36 8.89 -10.46
CA LYS A 265 -22.46 9.25 -11.37
C LYS A 265 -22.74 10.76 -11.40
N SER A 266 -22.77 11.42 -10.25
CA SER A 266 -23.04 12.87 -10.16
C SER A 266 -21.96 13.72 -10.85
N LEU A 267 -20.74 13.20 -10.90
CA LEU A 267 -19.58 13.85 -11.53
C LEU A 267 -19.35 13.39 -12.98
N ASN A 268 -20.17 12.46 -13.50
CA ASN A 268 -19.90 11.75 -14.76
C ASN A 268 -18.49 11.13 -14.80
N ASP A 269 -18.02 10.60 -13.67
CA ASP A 269 -16.67 10.06 -13.52
C ASP A 269 -16.61 8.62 -14.05
N ASN A 270 -16.01 8.48 -15.22
CA ASN A 270 -15.89 7.20 -15.92
C ASN A 270 -14.97 6.19 -15.23
N ARG A 271 -14.27 6.56 -14.14
CA ARG A 271 -13.56 5.57 -13.30
C ARG A 271 -14.52 4.61 -12.62
N LEU A 272 -15.84 4.89 -12.64
CA LEU A 272 -16.88 3.92 -12.28
C LEU A 272 -16.64 2.56 -12.97
N TYR A 273 -16.28 2.56 -14.24
CA TYR A 273 -16.04 1.36 -15.04
C TYR A 273 -14.80 0.56 -14.59
N ALA A 274 -13.83 1.21 -13.93
CA ALA A 274 -12.70 0.55 -13.31
C ALA A 274 -13.03 -0.01 -11.93
N TYR A 275 -13.86 0.69 -11.16
CA TYR A 275 -14.16 0.36 -9.77
C TYR A 275 -15.28 -0.65 -9.60
N ALA A 276 -16.16 -0.79 -10.60
CA ALA A 276 -17.31 -1.67 -10.53
C ALA A 276 -17.55 -2.43 -11.86
N GLN A 277 -18.21 -3.56 -11.75
CA GLN A 277 -18.75 -4.31 -12.88
C GLN A 277 -20.23 -3.90 -13.07
N PRO A 278 -20.76 -3.91 -14.30
CA PRO A 278 -22.19 -3.76 -14.50
C PRO A 278 -22.96 -4.87 -13.76
N THR A 279 -24.21 -4.62 -13.43
CA THR A 279 -25.07 -5.62 -12.80
C THR A 279 -25.28 -6.80 -13.75
N THR A 280 -25.47 -8.00 -13.22
CA THR A 280 -25.68 -9.21 -14.04
C THR A 280 -27.01 -9.23 -14.78
N ASP A 281 -27.97 -8.41 -14.36
CA ASP A 281 -29.25 -8.26 -15.04
C ASP A 281 -29.21 -7.25 -16.20
N SER A 282 -28.14 -6.49 -16.32
CA SER A 282 -27.92 -5.66 -17.51
C SER A 282 -27.45 -6.53 -18.68
N ASP A 283 -27.77 -6.13 -19.90
CA ASP A 283 -27.22 -6.77 -21.10
C ASP A 283 -25.77 -6.38 -21.40
N ALA A 284 -25.15 -5.60 -20.51
CA ALA A 284 -23.79 -5.11 -20.67
C ALA A 284 -22.76 -6.23 -20.41
N SER A 285 -21.70 -6.28 -21.21
CA SER A 285 -20.59 -7.24 -21.02
C SER A 285 -19.56 -6.73 -20.01
N LEU A 286 -18.70 -5.78 -20.41
CA LEU A 286 -17.66 -5.17 -19.56
C LEU A 286 -18.00 -3.71 -19.22
N VAL A 287 -18.67 -3.02 -20.11
CA VAL A 287 -19.08 -1.62 -19.97
C VAL A 287 -20.58 -1.51 -20.22
N GLY A 288 -21.28 -0.83 -19.31
CA GLY A 288 -22.72 -0.53 -19.41
C GLY A 288 -22.97 0.97 -19.39
N ALA A 289 -24.24 1.35 -19.52
CA ALA A 289 -24.67 2.70 -19.17
C ALA A 289 -24.55 2.91 -17.65
N TYR A 290 -24.56 4.15 -17.16
CA TYR A 290 -24.48 4.41 -15.72
C TYR A 290 -25.60 3.71 -14.92
N ASP A 291 -26.78 3.54 -15.51
CA ASP A 291 -27.91 2.85 -14.88
C ASP A 291 -27.68 1.33 -14.71
N ASP A 292 -26.71 0.77 -15.42
CA ASP A 292 -26.32 -0.65 -15.27
C ASP A 292 -25.44 -0.90 -14.04
N TYR A 293 -25.10 0.13 -13.28
CA TYR A 293 -24.32 0.05 -12.05
C TYR A 293 -25.18 0.41 -10.86
N GLN A 294 -25.13 -0.40 -9.80
CA GLN A 294 -25.94 -0.21 -8.60
C GLN A 294 -25.11 -0.53 -7.36
N GLY A 295 -25.03 0.41 -6.43
CA GLY A 295 -24.34 0.25 -5.15
C GLY A 295 -25.26 -0.29 -4.04
N VAL A 296 -24.63 -0.71 -2.94
CA VAL A 296 -25.30 -1.11 -1.70
C VAL A 296 -25.13 -0.01 -0.65
N PRO A 297 -26.19 0.35 0.10
CA PRO A 297 -26.06 1.26 1.23
C PRO A 297 -25.09 0.74 2.29
N ASN A 298 -24.23 1.60 2.80
CA ASN A 298 -23.36 1.28 3.92
C ASN A 298 -24.14 1.28 5.26
N GLY A 299 -23.61 0.59 6.27
CA GLY A 299 -24.11 0.63 7.63
C GLY A 299 -25.36 -0.21 7.89
N LEU A 300 -25.76 -1.08 6.97
CA LEU A 300 -26.91 -1.97 7.14
C LEU A 300 -26.65 -3.04 8.23
N ALA A 301 -27.69 -3.44 8.94
CA ALA A 301 -27.65 -4.64 9.76
C ALA A 301 -27.51 -5.89 8.88
N ASP A 302 -26.92 -6.99 9.41
CA ASP A 302 -26.71 -8.21 8.63
C ASP A 302 -27.98 -8.73 7.93
N GLU A 303 -29.12 -8.68 8.61
CA GLU A 303 -30.40 -9.13 8.05
C GLU A 303 -30.86 -8.24 6.87
N GLU A 304 -30.62 -6.94 6.94
CA GLU A 304 -30.93 -5.99 5.87
C GLU A 304 -29.94 -6.11 4.71
N ALA A 305 -28.66 -6.23 5.03
CA ALA A 305 -27.59 -6.39 4.03
C ALA A 305 -27.76 -7.69 3.22
N LEU A 306 -28.19 -8.78 3.85
CA LEU A 306 -28.46 -10.06 3.20
C LEU A 306 -29.58 -9.98 2.13
N GLN A 307 -30.43 -8.96 2.18
CA GLN A 307 -31.44 -8.75 1.11
C GLN A 307 -30.79 -8.39 -0.24
N TYR A 308 -29.56 -7.89 -0.23
CA TYR A 308 -28.76 -7.60 -1.42
C TYR A 308 -27.87 -8.79 -1.86
N SER A 309 -27.96 -9.93 -1.15
CA SER A 309 -27.21 -11.15 -1.49
C SER A 309 -27.93 -11.93 -2.61
N PRO A 310 -27.24 -12.93 -3.23
CA PRO A 310 -27.84 -13.78 -4.27
C PRO A 310 -29.17 -14.44 -3.93
N SER A 311 -29.38 -14.72 -2.64
CA SER A 311 -30.61 -15.33 -2.10
C SER A 311 -31.54 -14.31 -1.44
N GLY A 312 -31.23 -13.01 -1.56
CA GLY A 312 -32.00 -11.93 -0.97
C GLY A 312 -33.26 -11.57 -1.74
N ASP A 313 -33.84 -10.42 -1.36
CA ASP A 313 -35.04 -9.88 -1.97
C ASP A 313 -34.78 -9.44 -3.43
N PRO A 314 -35.45 -10.03 -4.42
CA PRO A 314 -35.31 -9.62 -5.83
C PRO A 314 -35.62 -8.15 -6.07
N GLU A 315 -36.51 -7.53 -5.28
CA GLU A 315 -36.88 -6.12 -5.43
C GLU A 315 -35.79 -5.16 -4.89
N LYS A 316 -34.95 -5.66 -4.00
CA LYS A 316 -33.75 -4.95 -3.49
C LYS A 316 -32.48 -5.28 -4.26
N GLY A 317 -32.61 -6.10 -5.26
CA GLY A 317 -31.57 -6.33 -6.20
C GLY A 317 -30.92 -7.70 -6.17
N GLY A 318 -30.88 -8.42 -5.07
CA GLY A 318 -30.15 -9.67 -5.03
C GLY A 318 -28.76 -9.55 -5.67
N SER A 319 -28.09 -10.65 -6.02
CA SER A 319 -26.76 -10.56 -6.67
C SER A 319 -26.80 -10.01 -8.10
N ASN A 320 -27.95 -10.05 -8.73
CA ASN A 320 -28.05 -9.70 -10.14
C ASN A 320 -28.16 -8.19 -10.38
N PHE A 321 -28.72 -7.46 -9.41
CA PHE A 321 -28.99 -6.02 -9.51
C PHE A 321 -27.94 -5.15 -8.81
N ILE A 322 -26.94 -5.75 -8.16
CA ILE A 322 -25.91 -5.02 -7.44
C ILE A 322 -24.55 -5.26 -8.07
N SER A 323 -23.83 -4.17 -8.29
CA SER A 323 -22.51 -4.19 -8.90
C SER A 323 -21.46 -4.82 -8.00
N ARG A 324 -20.75 -5.80 -8.54
CA ARG A 324 -19.47 -6.28 -7.98
C ARG A 324 -18.39 -5.23 -8.16
N LEU A 325 -17.36 -5.33 -7.36
CA LEU A 325 -16.16 -4.52 -7.52
C LEU A 325 -15.45 -4.84 -8.83
N GLY A 326 -14.72 -3.88 -9.38
CA GLY A 326 -14.13 -3.92 -10.71
C GLY A 326 -13.26 -5.13 -11.00
N LEU A 327 -13.18 -5.51 -12.26
CA LEU A 327 -12.48 -6.72 -12.73
C LEU A 327 -11.01 -6.76 -12.34
N MET A 328 -10.32 -5.63 -12.33
CA MET A 328 -8.91 -5.57 -11.92
C MET A 328 -8.67 -5.97 -10.46
N PHE A 329 -9.71 -5.95 -9.63
CA PHE A 329 -9.68 -6.38 -8.23
C PHE A 329 -10.38 -7.71 -7.99
N SER A 330 -10.90 -8.36 -9.04
CA SER A 330 -11.73 -9.55 -8.92
C SER A 330 -10.92 -10.82 -8.65
N CYS A 331 -11.57 -11.82 -8.08
CA CYS A 331 -10.97 -13.13 -7.87
C CYS A 331 -11.16 -14.06 -9.07
N SER A 332 -10.22 -14.98 -9.29
CA SER A 332 -10.27 -15.95 -10.41
C SER A 332 -11.50 -16.87 -10.35
N ALA A 333 -11.97 -17.19 -9.13
CA ALA A 333 -13.17 -17.98 -8.93
C ALA A 333 -14.46 -17.16 -9.08
N CYS A 334 -14.37 -15.83 -9.10
CA CYS A 334 -15.51 -14.91 -9.20
C CYS A 334 -15.83 -14.56 -10.65
N ASN A 335 -14.81 -14.37 -11.45
CA ASN A 335 -14.94 -13.99 -12.86
C ASN A 335 -13.75 -14.54 -13.66
N SER A 336 -14.04 -15.23 -14.76
CA SER A 336 -13.00 -15.82 -15.64
C SER A 336 -12.12 -14.77 -16.34
N LEU A 337 -12.56 -13.50 -16.36
CA LEU A 337 -11.81 -12.38 -16.91
C LEU A 337 -10.89 -11.70 -15.87
N ALA A 338 -10.95 -12.12 -14.58
CA ALA A 338 -10.06 -11.56 -13.56
C ALA A 338 -8.57 -11.75 -13.94
N SER A 339 -7.76 -10.76 -13.62
CA SER A 339 -6.34 -10.78 -13.94
C SER A 339 -5.47 -10.68 -12.68
N PRO A 340 -4.48 -11.57 -12.49
CA PRO A 340 -3.59 -11.53 -11.32
C PRO A 340 -2.62 -10.36 -11.33
N ILE A 341 -2.48 -9.67 -12.46
CA ILE A 341 -1.44 -8.63 -12.69
C ILE A 341 -2.02 -7.22 -12.93
N ALA A 342 -3.34 -7.09 -13.06
CA ALA A 342 -3.97 -5.79 -13.37
C ALA A 342 -3.78 -4.78 -12.24
N ALA A 343 -4.10 -5.16 -11.01
CA ALA A 343 -3.94 -4.30 -9.84
C ALA A 343 -2.49 -4.25 -9.34
N GLN A 344 -2.19 -3.23 -8.57
CA GLN A 344 -0.93 -3.04 -7.83
C GLN A 344 -1.25 -2.67 -6.38
N THR A 345 -0.32 -2.88 -5.46
CA THR A 345 -0.37 -2.20 -4.17
C THR A 345 0.45 -0.93 -4.24
N VAL A 346 -0.21 0.20 -4.08
CA VAL A 346 0.38 1.53 -4.17
C VAL A 346 0.74 2.04 -2.77
N LEU A 347 2.02 2.35 -2.54
CA LEU A 347 2.51 2.96 -1.31
C LEU A 347 2.36 4.49 -1.35
N MET A 348 2.62 5.05 -2.52
CA MET A 348 2.39 6.45 -2.85
C MET A 348 2.27 6.62 -4.37
N SER A 349 1.27 7.36 -4.81
CA SER A 349 1.08 7.67 -6.22
C SER A 349 1.50 9.11 -6.57
N TYR A 350 1.82 9.32 -7.84
CA TYR A 350 2.03 10.65 -8.39
C TYR A 350 0.76 11.52 -8.28
N SER A 351 -0.41 10.93 -8.53
CA SER A 351 -1.71 11.60 -8.34
C SER A 351 -1.88 12.15 -6.91
N GLU A 352 -1.52 11.35 -5.89
CA GLU A 352 -1.56 11.79 -4.50
C GLU A 352 -0.61 12.95 -4.25
N LEU A 353 0.63 12.88 -4.77
CA LEU A 353 1.59 13.98 -4.66
C LEU A 353 1.03 15.27 -5.26
N GLN A 354 0.36 15.19 -6.41
CA GLN A 354 -0.24 16.36 -7.06
C GLN A 354 -1.33 17.00 -6.18
N PHE A 355 -2.19 16.19 -5.55
CA PHE A 355 -3.18 16.72 -4.60
C PHE A 355 -2.55 17.32 -3.34
N ILE A 356 -1.45 16.75 -2.83
CA ILE A 356 -0.67 17.34 -1.72
C ILE A 356 -0.12 18.71 -2.13
N LEU A 357 0.41 18.84 -3.35
CA LEU A 357 0.94 20.12 -3.86
C LEU A 357 -0.17 21.13 -4.13
N ALA A 358 -1.34 20.72 -4.60
CA ALA A 358 -2.51 21.56 -4.78
C ALA A 358 -2.96 22.14 -3.45
N GLU A 359 -3.11 21.32 -2.40
CA GLU A 359 -3.44 21.75 -1.06
C GLU A 359 -2.37 22.67 -0.46
N ALA A 360 -1.09 22.31 -0.61
CA ALA A 360 0.01 23.12 -0.13
C ALA A 360 0.02 24.52 -0.79
N ARG A 361 -0.30 24.59 -2.07
CA ARG A 361 -0.38 25.85 -2.81
C ARG A 361 -1.58 26.68 -2.37
N GLU A 362 -2.74 26.06 -2.19
CA GLU A 362 -3.96 26.76 -1.71
C GLU A 362 -3.78 27.29 -0.29
N ARG A 363 -3.13 26.52 0.59
CA ARG A 363 -2.83 26.93 1.98
C ARG A 363 -1.61 27.85 2.09
N ASN A 364 -0.99 28.26 0.97
CA ASN A 364 0.19 29.12 0.91
C ASN A 364 1.43 28.54 1.62
N PHE A 365 1.58 27.22 1.65
CA PHE A 365 2.80 26.58 2.14
C PHE A 365 3.90 26.54 1.08
N ILE A 366 3.54 26.61 -0.20
CA ILE A 366 4.46 26.70 -1.34
C ILE A 366 4.05 27.84 -2.27
N ASN A 367 5.00 28.32 -3.06
CA ASN A 367 4.78 29.40 -4.04
C ASN A 367 5.03 28.98 -5.50
N SER A 368 5.46 27.74 -5.73
CA SER A 368 5.64 27.14 -7.07
C SER A 368 4.32 26.64 -7.63
N GLY A 369 4.13 26.70 -8.95
CA GLY A 369 2.94 26.21 -9.65
C GLY A 369 1.64 26.93 -9.28
N SER A 370 0.51 26.37 -9.70
CA SER A 370 -0.82 26.81 -9.27
C SER A 370 -1.61 25.64 -8.63
N ALA A 371 -2.50 25.94 -7.72
CA ALA A 371 -3.34 24.90 -7.08
C ALA A 371 -4.21 24.16 -8.13
N GLU A 372 -4.73 24.91 -9.11
CA GLU A 372 -5.55 24.37 -10.20
C GLU A 372 -4.75 23.40 -11.10
N GLU A 373 -3.54 23.79 -11.51
CA GLU A 373 -2.68 22.93 -12.34
C GLU A 373 -2.34 21.62 -11.62
N TYR A 374 -1.94 21.69 -10.34
CA TYR A 374 -1.67 20.49 -9.54
C TYR A 374 -2.93 19.62 -9.37
N TYR A 375 -4.08 20.25 -9.09
CA TYR A 375 -5.33 19.54 -8.92
C TYR A 375 -5.75 18.80 -10.20
N MET A 376 -5.69 19.46 -11.34
CA MET A 376 -6.02 18.89 -12.65
C MET A 376 -5.05 17.76 -13.02
N GLU A 377 -3.75 17.95 -12.76
CA GLU A 377 -2.75 16.90 -12.98
C GLU A 377 -3.00 15.69 -12.07
N GLY A 378 -3.40 15.91 -10.81
CA GLY A 378 -3.81 14.84 -9.89
C GLY A 378 -4.97 14.01 -10.44
N ILE A 379 -5.98 14.64 -11.04
CA ILE A 379 -7.10 13.97 -11.70
C ILE A 379 -6.60 13.20 -12.93
N ASN A 380 -5.91 13.87 -13.84
CA ASN A 380 -5.45 13.29 -15.10
C ASN A 380 -4.54 12.07 -14.87
N SER A 381 -3.60 12.19 -13.94
CA SER A 381 -2.70 11.08 -13.62
C SER A 381 -3.44 9.89 -12.99
N SER A 382 -4.51 10.14 -12.24
CA SER A 382 -5.37 9.06 -11.72
C SER A 382 -6.10 8.32 -12.86
N PHE A 383 -6.71 9.03 -13.80
CA PHE A 383 -7.34 8.41 -14.97
C PHE A 383 -6.33 7.59 -15.79
N ASN A 384 -5.18 8.17 -16.08
CA ASN A 384 -4.10 7.50 -16.84
C ASN A 384 -3.59 6.25 -16.11
N TYR A 385 -3.47 6.29 -14.79
CA TYR A 385 -3.08 5.13 -13.98
C TYR A 385 -4.08 3.98 -14.15
N TYR A 386 -5.38 4.24 -14.02
CA TYR A 386 -6.40 3.20 -14.16
C TYR A 386 -6.48 2.67 -15.60
N ALA A 387 -6.40 3.55 -16.60
CA ALA A 387 -6.38 3.14 -18.01
C ALA A 387 -5.19 2.20 -18.30
N ASP A 388 -4.00 2.54 -17.80
CA ASP A 388 -2.81 1.70 -17.94
C ASP A 388 -2.98 0.34 -17.24
N ARG A 389 -3.49 0.33 -16.02
CA ARG A 389 -3.73 -0.92 -15.27
C ARG A 389 -4.77 -1.82 -15.91
N LEU A 390 -5.83 -1.24 -16.44
CA LEU A 390 -6.85 -1.97 -17.19
C LEU A 390 -6.30 -2.54 -18.50
N ASN A 391 -5.44 -1.78 -19.18
CA ASN A 391 -4.74 -2.27 -20.39
C ASN A 391 -3.83 -3.46 -20.06
N VAL A 392 -3.06 -3.40 -18.98
CA VAL A 392 -2.23 -4.53 -18.50
C VAL A 392 -3.11 -5.76 -18.16
N GLY A 393 -4.31 -5.54 -17.64
CA GLY A 393 -5.30 -6.59 -17.36
C GLY A 393 -5.96 -7.17 -18.59
N GLY A 394 -5.84 -6.54 -19.76
CA GLY A 394 -6.49 -6.96 -21.01
C GLY A 394 -7.93 -6.43 -21.17
N TYR A 395 -8.31 -5.36 -20.47
CA TYR A 395 -9.67 -4.81 -20.44
C TYR A 395 -9.83 -3.62 -21.40
N SER A 396 -9.50 -3.80 -22.68
CA SER A 396 -9.48 -2.72 -23.69
C SER A 396 -10.82 -1.99 -23.81
N GLU A 397 -11.97 -2.67 -23.72
CA GLU A 397 -13.30 -2.04 -23.79
C GLU A 397 -13.51 -1.02 -22.66
N ILE A 398 -12.96 -1.28 -21.45
CA ILE A 398 -13.03 -0.33 -20.33
C ILE A 398 -12.06 0.82 -20.55
N VAL A 399 -10.86 0.54 -21.09
CA VAL A 399 -9.86 1.57 -21.41
C VAL A 399 -10.43 2.61 -22.39
N ASP A 400 -11.17 2.16 -23.39
CA ASP A 400 -11.75 3.02 -24.44
C ASP A 400 -12.76 4.05 -23.90
N VAL A 401 -13.35 3.80 -22.74
CA VAL A 401 -14.35 4.69 -22.13
C VAL A 401 -13.82 5.49 -20.93
N ILE A 402 -12.68 5.11 -20.37
CA ILE A 402 -12.05 5.88 -19.30
C ILE A 402 -11.30 7.04 -19.90
N SER A 403 -11.81 8.26 -19.70
CA SER A 403 -11.20 9.49 -20.16
C SER A 403 -11.47 10.62 -19.17
N PRO A 404 -10.45 11.42 -18.80
CA PRO A 404 -10.68 12.62 -18.00
C PRO A 404 -11.55 13.67 -18.71
N GLU A 405 -11.48 13.72 -20.05
CA GLU A 405 -12.24 14.69 -20.85
C GLU A 405 -13.76 14.47 -20.79
N ALA A 406 -14.20 13.23 -20.62
CA ALA A 406 -15.62 12.89 -20.49
C ALA A 406 -16.17 13.23 -19.08
N SER A 407 -15.29 13.36 -18.07
CA SER A 407 -15.68 13.55 -16.67
C SER A 407 -15.56 15.00 -16.17
N ILE A 408 -14.85 15.87 -16.90
CA ILE A 408 -14.57 17.25 -16.47
C ILE A 408 -15.58 18.25 -17.09
N ASN A 409 -16.43 17.83 -18.04
CA ASN A 409 -17.48 18.62 -18.65
C ASN A 409 -18.82 18.44 -17.94
#